data_b757b30516531e767e3858d4140b4fe1
#
_entry.id   b757b30516531e767e3858d4140b4fe1
#
_cell.length_a   1.000
_cell.length_b   1.000
_cell.length_c   1.000
_cell.angle_alpha   90.00
_cell.angle_beta   90.00
_cell.angle_gamma   90.00
#
_symmetry.space_group_name_H-M   'P 1'
#
loop_
_entity.id
_entity.type
_entity.pdbx_description
1 polymer ?
#
loop_
_entity_poly.entity_id
_entity_poly.type
_entity_poly.pdbx_seq_one_letter_code
_entity_poly.pdbx_strand_id
1 'polypeptide(L)'
;MPRTVGRSILALAALSISVAPASAQDARLAEQVDRWAELMNEQVIAWRRDIHANPELGMQEFRTAALVAEHLESLGIEVETGVGGTGVVGVLRGGRPGPVVALRADMDALPVTEQVDLPFASTATAMWQGREVGVMHACGHDNHVAILMGVASVLAEMRDDLPGTVKFLFQPAEEGPGGAEPMLADGAFEDPRPDAVFGLHAWPVPVGQILYRPGGQLAAADGLRIVVRGVQTHGSQPWSGVDPISAAAHIVVGLQTVVSRQIDLTDSPAVVTIGQIEGGNRGNIIPDSVVMVGTIRTLSPENRSRVHALIVQVAENIAESQGAVADVTIDLGYPVTANDPELTQQMAPSLRRVVGEGAIVMSPIMGAEDFSYFAEEVPGLFIMLGVTPPEDPSMGHPNHSPLFFADERALQIGVRALASLAVDYMSGRPISD
;
A
#
# COMPACT_ATOMS: atom_id res chain seq x y z
N MET A 1 -13.42 83.95 -35.98
CA MET A 1 -14.03 83.19 -34.87
C MET A 1 -13.48 81.78 -34.98
N PRO A 2 -12.57 81.33 -34.10
CA PRO A 2 -12.11 79.95 -34.06
C PRO A 2 -12.97 79.13 -33.11
N ARG A 3 -13.36 77.91 -33.53
CA ARG A 3 -14.08 76.90 -32.78
C ARG A 3 -13.10 76.11 -31.86
N THR A 4 -13.34 76.14 -30.56
CA THR A 4 -12.69 75.31 -29.54
C THR A 4 -13.27 73.88 -29.56
N VAL A 5 -12.44 72.92 -29.84
CA VAL A 5 -12.74 71.48 -29.73
C VAL A 5 -12.36 71.03 -28.32
N GLY A 6 -13.38 70.69 -27.51
CA GLY A 6 -13.15 70.10 -26.20
C GLY A 6 -12.70 68.63 -26.32
N ARG A 7 -11.54 68.31 -25.74
CA ARG A 7 -11.05 66.92 -25.58
C ARG A 7 -11.59 66.39 -24.29
N SER A 8 -12.50 65.39 -24.34
CA SER A 8 -12.90 64.61 -23.21
C SER A 8 -11.83 63.51 -22.96
N ILE A 9 -11.18 63.55 -21.80
CA ILE A 9 -10.26 62.52 -21.36
C ILE A 9 -11.10 61.47 -20.63
N LEU A 10 -11.28 60.26 -21.23
CA LEU A 10 -11.77 59.08 -20.53
C LEU A 10 -10.61 58.51 -19.69
N ALA A 11 -10.74 58.57 -18.36
CA ALA A 11 -9.84 57.85 -17.45
C ALA A 11 -10.26 56.38 -17.41
N LEU A 12 -9.49 55.48 -18.03
CA LEU A 12 -9.56 54.03 -17.80
C LEU A 12 -8.96 53.73 -16.43
N ALA A 13 -9.80 53.36 -15.48
CA ALA A 13 -9.32 52.75 -14.24
C ALA A 13 -8.87 51.30 -14.53
N ALA A 14 -7.56 51.10 -14.61
CA ALA A 14 -6.98 49.74 -14.65
C ALA A 14 -7.10 49.09 -13.28
N LEU A 15 -8.00 48.11 -13.15
CA LEU A 15 -8.06 47.24 -12.01
C LEU A 15 -6.80 46.31 -12.08
N SER A 16 -5.77 46.64 -11.34
CA SER A 16 -4.60 45.76 -11.15
C SER A 16 -5.00 44.64 -10.22
N ILE A 17 -5.32 43.47 -10.79
CA ILE A 17 -5.35 42.20 -10.05
C ILE A 17 -3.90 41.88 -9.70
N SER A 18 -3.51 42.15 -8.45
CA SER A 18 -2.19 41.67 -7.96
C SER A 18 -2.28 40.18 -7.73
N VAL A 19 -1.76 39.39 -8.68
CA VAL A 19 -1.47 37.96 -8.47
C VAL A 19 -0.31 37.91 -7.47
N ALA A 20 -0.56 37.40 -6.28
CA ALA A 20 0.51 37.13 -5.33
C ALA A 20 1.54 36.18 -5.96
N PRO A 21 2.84 36.32 -5.67
CA PRO A 21 3.84 35.40 -6.20
C PRO A 21 3.54 33.98 -5.72
N ALA A 22 3.70 32.98 -6.59
CA ALA A 22 3.37 31.56 -6.37
C ALA A 22 3.89 31.05 -5.01
N SER A 23 5.10 31.44 -4.59
CA SER A 23 5.70 31.06 -3.29
C SER A 23 4.93 31.54 -2.03
N ALA A 24 4.23 32.68 -2.10
CA ALA A 24 3.45 33.18 -0.97
C ALA A 24 2.11 32.46 -0.83
N GLN A 25 1.52 32.02 -1.94
CA GLN A 25 0.28 31.25 -1.93
C GLN A 25 0.51 29.82 -1.43
N ASP A 26 1.64 29.21 -1.82
CA ASP A 26 2.01 27.87 -1.38
C ASP A 26 2.30 27.82 0.13
N ALA A 27 3.00 28.82 0.68
CA ALA A 27 3.22 28.92 2.12
C ALA A 27 1.88 29.02 2.87
N ARG A 28 0.91 29.78 2.32
CA ARG A 28 -0.42 29.89 2.91
C ARG A 28 -1.17 28.55 2.91
N LEU A 29 -1.11 27.77 1.82
CA LEU A 29 -1.76 26.46 1.75
C LEU A 29 -1.12 25.48 2.76
N ALA A 30 0.19 25.50 2.92
CA ALA A 30 0.88 24.68 3.93
C ALA A 30 0.47 25.05 5.37
N GLU A 31 0.39 26.34 5.69
CA GLU A 31 -0.10 26.82 7.00
C GLU A 31 -1.57 26.43 7.23
N GLN A 32 -2.41 26.44 6.20
CA GLN A 32 -3.80 25.97 6.30
C GLN A 32 -3.86 24.47 6.61
N VAL A 33 -3.06 23.65 5.92
CA VAL A 33 -2.97 22.20 6.20
C VAL A 33 -2.61 21.96 7.66
N ASP A 34 -1.53 22.61 8.16
CA ASP A 34 -1.08 22.44 9.55
C ASP A 34 -2.17 22.84 10.55
N ARG A 35 -2.81 23.99 10.32
CA ARG A 35 -3.89 24.50 11.18
C ARG A 35 -5.10 23.57 11.22
N TRP A 36 -5.59 23.13 10.06
CA TRP A 36 -6.78 22.29 10.01
C TRP A 36 -6.49 20.89 10.53
N ALA A 37 -5.29 20.32 10.29
CA ALA A 37 -4.88 19.05 10.86
C ALA A 37 -4.83 19.09 12.40
N GLU A 38 -4.41 20.22 12.98
CA GLU A 38 -4.43 20.42 14.44
C GLU A 38 -5.87 20.47 14.98
N LEU A 39 -6.76 21.22 14.31
CA LEU A 39 -8.16 21.36 14.73
C LEU A 39 -8.94 20.03 14.61
N MET A 40 -8.61 19.17 13.65
CA MET A 40 -9.28 17.88 13.43
C MET A 40 -8.73 16.76 14.31
N ASN A 41 -7.62 16.95 15.01
CA ASN A 41 -6.87 15.86 15.68
C ASN A 41 -7.73 15.07 16.68
N GLU A 42 -8.53 15.73 17.51
CA GLU A 42 -9.40 15.05 18.48
C GLU A 42 -10.46 14.18 17.78
N GLN A 43 -10.99 14.64 16.65
CA GLN A 43 -11.98 13.89 15.88
C GLN A 43 -11.34 12.70 15.17
N VAL A 44 -10.13 12.85 14.63
CA VAL A 44 -9.37 11.75 14.01
C VAL A 44 -9.08 10.66 15.02
N ILE A 45 -8.68 11.03 16.25
CA ILE A 45 -8.50 10.08 17.35
C ILE A 45 -9.82 9.36 17.68
N ALA A 46 -10.93 10.09 17.72
CA ALA A 46 -12.25 9.48 18.00
C ALA A 46 -12.64 8.46 16.93
N TRP A 47 -12.46 8.78 15.64
CA TRP A 47 -12.72 7.82 14.54
C TRP A 47 -11.82 6.60 14.64
N ARG A 48 -10.51 6.79 14.84
CA ARG A 48 -9.56 5.69 14.99
C ARG A 48 -9.98 4.73 16.11
N ARG A 49 -10.34 5.25 17.28
CA ARG A 49 -10.77 4.44 18.43
C ARG A 49 -12.09 3.70 18.14
N ASP A 50 -13.02 4.35 17.46
CA ASP A 50 -14.29 3.74 17.10
C ASP A 50 -14.11 2.60 16.08
N ILE A 51 -13.30 2.80 15.06
CA ILE A 51 -12.96 1.77 14.05
C ILE A 51 -12.21 0.61 14.71
N HIS A 52 -11.23 0.91 15.56
CA HIS A 52 -10.43 -0.10 16.27
C HIS A 52 -11.28 -1.00 17.18
N ALA A 53 -12.26 -0.41 17.87
CA ALA A 53 -13.17 -1.17 18.73
C ALA A 53 -14.19 -2.02 17.95
N ASN A 54 -14.40 -1.75 16.68
CA ASN A 54 -15.38 -2.42 15.81
C ASN A 54 -14.74 -2.90 14.49
N PRO A 55 -13.68 -3.72 14.55
CA PRO A 55 -12.94 -4.14 13.36
C PRO A 55 -13.76 -5.15 12.53
N GLU A 56 -13.61 -5.07 11.23
CA GLU A 56 -14.28 -5.94 10.26
C GLU A 56 -13.23 -6.62 9.36
N LEU A 57 -13.44 -7.91 9.04
CA LEU A 57 -12.56 -8.65 8.15
C LEU A 57 -12.74 -8.21 6.69
N GLY A 58 -11.74 -8.44 5.88
CA GLY A 58 -11.73 -8.12 4.45
C GLY A 58 -12.98 -8.61 3.71
N MET A 59 -13.53 -7.77 2.84
CA MET A 59 -14.82 -7.89 2.15
C MET A 59 -16.05 -7.93 3.09
N GLN A 60 -15.90 -7.52 4.34
CA GLN A 60 -16.98 -7.42 5.34
C GLN A 60 -16.97 -6.06 6.05
N GLU A 61 -16.27 -5.06 5.54
CA GLU A 61 -16.07 -3.72 6.12
C GLU A 61 -17.31 -2.82 5.95
N PHE A 62 -18.52 -3.38 6.10
CA PHE A 62 -19.78 -2.67 5.83
C PHE A 62 -20.01 -1.48 6.76
N ARG A 63 -19.68 -1.62 8.05
CA ARG A 63 -19.83 -0.56 9.05
C ARG A 63 -18.80 0.56 8.80
N THR A 64 -17.55 0.19 8.57
CA THR A 64 -16.46 1.13 8.30
C THR A 64 -16.71 1.89 7.01
N ALA A 65 -17.13 1.20 5.94
CA ALA A 65 -17.51 1.83 4.67
C ALA A 65 -18.69 2.81 4.82
N ALA A 66 -19.71 2.45 5.60
CA ALA A 66 -20.84 3.34 5.87
C ALA A 66 -20.42 4.58 6.66
N LEU A 67 -19.56 4.44 7.68
CA LEU A 67 -19.02 5.55 8.45
C LEU A 67 -18.23 6.53 7.55
N VAL A 68 -17.39 5.99 6.66
CA VAL A 68 -16.62 6.77 5.69
C VAL A 68 -17.55 7.50 4.72
N ALA A 69 -18.52 6.80 4.13
CA ALA A 69 -19.43 7.39 3.16
C ALA A 69 -20.23 8.55 3.78
N GLU A 70 -20.81 8.34 4.97
CA GLU A 70 -21.56 9.37 5.71
C GLU A 70 -20.69 10.60 5.99
N HIS A 71 -19.44 10.38 6.40
CA HIS A 71 -18.51 11.47 6.66
C HIS A 71 -18.20 12.27 5.39
N LEU A 72 -17.84 11.61 4.29
CA LEU A 72 -17.53 12.27 3.01
C LEU A 72 -18.73 13.05 2.47
N GLU A 73 -19.93 12.46 2.52
CA GLU A 73 -21.19 13.13 2.13
C GLU A 73 -21.45 14.39 2.96
N SER A 74 -21.18 14.32 4.28
CA SER A 74 -21.36 15.47 5.19
C SER A 74 -20.48 16.66 4.83
N LEU A 75 -19.32 16.40 4.18
CA LEU A 75 -18.40 17.41 3.65
C LEU A 75 -18.80 17.90 2.25
N GLY A 76 -19.88 17.37 1.66
CA GLY A 76 -20.30 17.68 0.30
C GLY A 76 -19.32 17.14 -0.76
N ILE A 77 -18.69 16.01 -0.50
CA ILE A 77 -17.86 15.25 -1.42
C ILE A 77 -18.77 14.31 -2.20
N GLU A 78 -18.54 14.14 -3.51
CA GLU A 78 -19.25 13.15 -4.33
C GLU A 78 -18.80 11.74 -3.89
N VAL A 79 -19.72 10.84 -3.56
CA VAL A 79 -19.40 9.53 -2.98
C VAL A 79 -19.98 8.39 -3.83
N GLU A 80 -19.18 7.38 -4.07
CA GLU A 80 -19.58 6.08 -4.61
C GLU A 80 -19.20 4.97 -3.63
N THR A 81 -20.13 4.05 -3.34
CA THR A 81 -19.93 2.94 -2.41
C THR A 81 -20.05 1.61 -3.11
N GLY A 82 -19.44 0.56 -2.52
CA GLY A 82 -19.48 -0.79 -3.09
C GLY A 82 -18.47 -0.99 -4.23
N VAL A 83 -17.49 -0.11 -4.37
CA VAL A 83 -16.43 -0.20 -5.38
C VAL A 83 -15.41 -1.25 -4.95
N GLY A 84 -15.20 -2.28 -5.76
CA GLY A 84 -14.36 -3.42 -5.40
C GLY A 84 -14.91 -4.26 -4.23
N GLY A 85 -16.23 -4.23 -4.00
CA GLY A 85 -16.91 -4.94 -2.91
C GLY A 85 -17.45 -3.99 -1.84
N THR A 86 -16.71 -3.73 -0.78
CA THR A 86 -17.10 -2.80 0.32
C THR A 86 -16.37 -1.45 0.22
N GLY A 87 -15.58 -1.21 -0.82
CA GLY A 87 -14.81 0.02 -0.98
C GLY A 87 -15.66 1.28 -1.18
N VAL A 88 -15.07 2.43 -0.85
CA VAL A 88 -15.70 3.76 -0.98
C VAL A 88 -14.76 4.68 -1.76
N VAL A 89 -15.30 5.35 -2.76
CA VAL A 89 -14.59 6.37 -3.54
C VAL A 89 -15.24 7.74 -3.31
N GLY A 90 -14.45 8.74 -2.91
CA GLY A 90 -14.88 10.12 -2.78
C GLY A 90 -14.21 11.03 -3.80
N VAL A 91 -14.91 12.03 -4.36
CA VAL A 91 -14.35 13.00 -5.29
C VAL A 91 -14.59 14.43 -4.79
N LEU A 92 -13.52 15.09 -4.38
CA LEU A 92 -13.50 16.49 -3.96
C LEU A 92 -12.95 17.36 -5.09
N ARG A 93 -13.81 18.14 -5.74
CA ARG A 93 -13.39 19.12 -6.75
C ARG A 93 -12.98 20.42 -6.09
N GLY A 94 -11.75 20.85 -6.29
CA GLY A 94 -11.23 22.12 -5.81
C GLY A 94 -11.80 23.32 -6.58
N GLY A 95 -11.65 24.51 -6.00
CA GLY A 95 -12.15 25.76 -6.56
C GLY A 95 -11.37 26.28 -7.78
N ARG A 96 -10.24 25.66 -8.12
CA ARG A 96 -9.37 26.09 -9.23
C ARG A 96 -8.99 24.90 -10.12
N PRO A 97 -8.79 25.10 -11.43
CA PRO A 97 -8.28 24.05 -12.31
C PRO A 97 -6.90 23.54 -11.83
N GLY A 98 -6.65 22.26 -12.02
CA GLY A 98 -5.38 21.61 -11.67
C GLY A 98 -5.41 20.10 -11.91
N PRO A 99 -4.37 19.40 -11.51
CA PRO A 99 -4.28 17.94 -11.66
C PRO A 99 -5.24 17.19 -10.73
N VAL A 100 -5.37 15.90 -10.96
CA VAL A 100 -6.14 14.98 -10.14
C VAL A 100 -5.18 14.14 -9.30
N VAL A 101 -5.42 14.05 -8.00
CA VAL A 101 -4.63 13.26 -7.06
C VAL A 101 -5.51 12.23 -6.39
N ALA A 102 -5.06 10.98 -6.33
CA ALA A 102 -5.70 9.95 -5.51
C ALA A 102 -4.96 9.78 -4.18
N LEU A 103 -5.73 9.58 -3.09
CA LEU A 103 -5.24 9.25 -1.75
C LEU A 103 -5.91 7.95 -1.31
N ARG A 104 -5.13 6.98 -0.81
CA ARG A 104 -5.62 5.65 -0.45
C ARG A 104 -5.45 5.35 1.03
N ALA A 105 -6.47 4.73 1.62
CA ALA A 105 -6.42 4.00 2.88
C ALA A 105 -7.13 2.66 2.74
N ASP A 106 -6.53 1.60 3.26
CA ASP A 106 -7.16 0.29 3.45
C ASP A 106 -8.05 0.28 4.69
N MET A 107 -9.05 -0.63 4.75
CA MET A 107 -10.08 -0.61 5.79
C MET A 107 -10.16 -1.90 6.61
N ASP A 108 -9.61 -3.00 6.13
CA ASP A 108 -9.83 -4.32 6.70
C ASP A 108 -9.01 -4.59 7.97
N ALA A 109 -9.53 -5.51 8.78
CA ALA A 109 -8.88 -6.03 9.98
C ALA A 109 -8.51 -7.51 9.80
N LEU A 110 -7.74 -8.03 10.75
CA LEU A 110 -7.17 -9.38 10.73
C LEU A 110 -7.86 -10.32 11.73
N PRO A 111 -7.87 -11.65 11.45
CA PRO A 111 -8.38 -12.67 12.38
C PRO A 111 -7.39 -12.91 13.54
N VAL A 112 -7.14 -11.86 14.33
CA VAL A 112 -6.21 -11.82 15.47
C VAL A 112 -6.97 -11.45 16.73
N THR A 113 -6.75 -12.18 17.83
CA THR A 113 -7.31 -11.81 19.15
C THR A 113 -6.40 -10.78 19.80
N GLU A 114 -6.91 -9.59 20.05
CA GLU A 114 -6.14 -8.51 20.66
C GLU A 114 -5.68 -8.83 22.07
N GLN A 115 -4.45 -8.44 22.41
CA GLN A 115 -3.83 -8.61 23.73
C GLN A 115 -3.28 -7.30 24.29
N VAL A 116 -3.55 -6.17 23.64
CA VAL A 116 -3.16 -4.85 24.14
C VAL A 116 -4.18 -4.36 25.14
N ASP A 117 -3.73 -3.83 26.28
CA ASP A 117 -4.62 -3.27 27.31
C ASP A 117 -4.97 -1.81 26.95
N LEU A 118 -6.02 -1.64 26.16
CA LEU A 118 -6.54 -0.34 25.72
C LEU A 118 -8.02 -0.18 26.13
N PRO A 119 -8.46 1.05 26.48
CA PRO A 119 -9.86 1.31 26.79
C PRO A 119 -10.84 1.02 25.63
N PHE A 120 -10.32 0.96 24.41
CA PHE A 120 -11.04 0.72 23.16
C PHE A 120 -10.55 -0.54 22.45
N ALA A 121 -9.87 -1.45 23.18
CA ALA A 121 -9.42 -2.73 22.63
C ALA A 121 -10.60 -3.52 22.02
N SER A 122 -10.33 -4.20 20.92
CA SER A 122 -11.34 -5.00 20.24
C SER A 122 -11.72 -6.24 21.06
N THR A 123 -13.02 -6.45 21.20
CA THR A 123 -13.63 -7.71 21.68
C THR A 123 -14.44 -8.40 20.61
N ALA A 124 -14.35 -7.94 19.36
CA ALA A 124 -15.07 -8.46 18.22
C ALA A 124 -14.62 -9.89 17.88
N THR A 125 -15.56 -10.70 17.44
CA THR A 125 -15.29 -12.03 16.88
C THR A 125 -15.98 -12.20 15.54
N ALA A 126 -15.39 -13.03 14.68
CA ALA A 126 -15.97 -13.39 13.39
C ALA A 126 -15.69 -14.85 13.04
N MET A 127 -16.45 -15.37 12.06
CA MET A 127 -16.19 -16.70 11.50
C MET A 127 -15.10 -16.59 10.42
N TRP A 128 -13.97 -17.25 10.66
CA TRP A 128 -12.86 -17.34 9.71
C TRP A 128 -12.50 -18.81 9.47
N GLN A 129 -12.57 -19.27 8.21
CA GLN A 129 -12.27 -20.65 7.82
C GLN A 129 -12.98 -21.71 8.68
N GLY A 130 -14.27 -21.46 9.02
CA GLY A 130 -15.11 -22.36 9.80
C GLY A 130 -14.84 -22.38 11.32
N ARG A 131 -14.09 -21.43 11.84
CA ARG A 131 -13.83 -21.24 13.28
C ARG A 131 -14.18 -19.82 13.70
N GLU A 132 -14.63 -19.66 14.93
CA GLU A 132 -14.75 -18.35 15.56
C GLU A 132 -13.36 -17.86 16.00
N VAL A 133 -12.99 -16.65 15.61
CA VAL A 133 -11.71 -16.00 15.91
C VAL A 133 -11.95 -14.58 16.42
N GLY A 134 -11.03 -14.05 17.25
CA GLY A 134 -11.00 -12.61 17.53
C GLY A 134 -10.63 -11.82 16.28
N VAL A 135 -11.06 -10.58 16.21
CA VAL A 135 -10.75 -9.67 15.11
C VAL A 135 -10.07 -8.41 15.66
N MET A 136 -8.97 -7.96 15.04
CA MET A 136 -8.20 -6.81 15.48
C MET A 136 -7.61 -6.07 14.28
N HIS A 137 -7.53 -4.75 14.32
CA HIS A 137 -6.69 -3.97 13.42
C HIS A 137 -5.19 -4.13 13.76
N ALA A 138 -4.68 -5.36 13.62
CA ALA A 138 -3.30 -5.69 13.95
C ALA A 138 -2.28 -5.20 12.90
N CYS A 139 -2.73 -4.59 11.81
CA CYS A 139 -1.89 -3.92 10.81
C CYS A 139 -1.99 -2.38 10.83
N GLY A 140 -2.97 -1.84 11.57
CA GLY A 140 -3.11 -0.40 11.76
C GLY A 140 -3.99 0.30 10.74
N HIS A 141 -4.84 -0.42 10.00
CA HIS A 141 -5.73 0.16 8.99
C HIS A 141 -6.79 1.10 9.59
N ASP A 142 -7.15 0.93 10.84
CA ASP A 142 -7.94 1.89 11.62
C ASP A 142 -7.30 3.29 11.66
N ASN A 143 -5.95 3.35 11.74
CA ASN A 143 -5.22 4.62 11.65
C ASN A 143 -5.28 5.18 10.23
N HIS A 144 -5.15 4.33 9.21
CA HIS A 144 -5.16 4.76 7.79
C HIS A 144 -6.51 5.37 7.43
N VAL A 145 -7.61 4.69 7.77
CA VAL A 145 -8.98 5.20 7.54
C VAL A 145 -9.20 6.53 8.27
N ALA A 146 -8.88 6.59 9.57
CA ALA A 146 -9.08 7.80 10.35
C ALA A 146 -8.24 8.98 9.83
N ILE A 147 -6.99 8.72 9.43
CA ILE A 147 -6.11 9.72 8.80
C ILE A 147 -6.74 10.23 7.50
N LEU A 148 -7.20 9.35 6.61
CA LEU A 148 -7.76 9.77 5.33
C LEU A 148 -9.10 10.50 5.48
N MET A 149 -9.95 10.14 6.47
CA MET A 149 -11.13 10.91 6.85
C MET A 149 -10.75 12.32 7.34
N GLY A 150 -9.68 12.42 8.14
CA GLY A 150 -9.10 13.69 8.59
C GLY A 150 -8.59 14.53 7.43
N VAL A 151 -7.89 13.93 6.46
CA VAL A 151 -7.42 14.59 5.24
C VAL A 151 -8.60 15.10 4.42
N ALA A 152 -9.66 14.32 4.28
CA ALA A 152 -10.87 14.75 3.57
C ALA A 152 -11.49 16.00 4.23
N SER A 153 -11.55 16.05 5.56
CA SER A 153 -12.03 17.23 6.30
C SER A 153 -11.11 18.44 6.07
N VAL A 154 -9.80 18.27 6.19
CA VAL A 154 -8.81 19.35 5.97
C VAL A 154 -8.95 19.95 4.56
N LEU A 155 -9.00 19.09 3.55
CA LEU A 155 -9.06 19.53 2.16
C LEU A 155 -10.44 20.11 1.79
N ALA A 156 -11.52 19.63 2.41
CA ALA A 156 -12.86 20.21 2.22
C ALA A 156 -12.94 21.66 2.74
N GLU A 157 -12.33 21.94 3.90
CA GLU A 157 -12.21 23.31 4.45
C GLU A 157 -11.36 24.25 3.59
N MET A 158 -10.47 23.66 2.78
CA MET A 158 -9.60 24.41 1.87
C MET A 158 -10.11 24.42 0.41
N ARG A 159 -11.30 23.87 0.13
CA ARG A 159 -11.84 23.58 -1.21
C ARG A 159 -11.67 24.75 -2.19
N ASP A 160 -12.04 25.95 -1.81
CA ASP A 160 -12.01 27.14 -2.69
C ASP A 160 -10.58 27.54 -3.09
N ASP A 161 -9.60 27.24 -2.27
CA ASP A 161 -8.19 27.54 -2.47
C ASP A 161 -7.44 26.39 -3.19
N LEU A 162 -8.01 25.18 -3.26
CA LEU A 162 -7.35 24.01 -3.87
C LEU A 162 -7.32 24.08 -5.38
N PRO A 163 -6.15 23.87 -6.03
CA PRO A 163 -6.08 23.61 -7.46
C PRO A 163 -6.33 22.11 -7.73
N GLY A 164 -7.18 21.78 -8.71
CA GLY A 164 -7.40 20.40 -9.14
C GLY A 164 -8.47 19.63 -8.36
N THR A 165 -8.34 18.32 -8.32
CA THR A 165 -9.34 17.41 -7.75
C THR A 165 -8.63 16.37 -6.88
N VAL A 166 -9.23 16.01 -5.74
CA VAL A 166 -8.75 14.92 -4.88
C VAL A 166 -9.74 13.77 -4.93
N LYS A 167 -9.24 12.58 -5.21
CA LYS A 167 -9.98 11.32 -5.17
C LYS A 167 -9.56 10.55 -3.93
N PHE A 168 -10.49 10.23 -3.05
CA PHE A 168 -10.27 9.43 -1.84
C PHE A 168 -10.65 7.99 -2.13
N LEU A 169 -9.75 7.06 -1.86
CA LEU A 169 -9.93 5.63 -2.06
C LEU A 169 -9.87 4.94 -0.69
N PHE A 170 -11.01 4.52 -0.18
CA PHE A 170 -11.07 3.68 1.00
C PHE A 170 -11.24 2.24 0.53
N GLN A 171 -10.14 1.50 0.61
CA GLN A 171 -9.98 0.21 -0.04
C GLN A 171 -10.31 -0.94 0.91
N PRO A 172 -11.08 -1.96 0.49
CA PRO A 172 -11.30 -3.17 1.27
C PRO A 172 -10.15 -4.17 1.12
N ALA A 173 -10.07 -5.14 2.04
CA ALA A 173 -9.42 -6.44 1.89
C ALA A 173 -7.95 -6.44 1.42
N GLU A 174 -7.12 -5.52 1.92
CA GLU A 174 -5.68 -5.52 1.61
C GLU A 174 -5.01 -6.82 2.08
N GLU A 175 -5.37 -7.31 3.28
CA GLU A 175 -4.81 -8.48 3.97
C GLU A 175 -5.35 -9.83 3.46
N GLY A 176 -6.20 -9.82 2.46
CA GLY A 176 -6.93 -11.01 2.10
C GLY A 176 -6.94 -11.29 0.60
N PRO A 177 -8.10 -11.29 -0.04
CA PRO A 177 -8.17 -11.58 -1.48
C PRO A 177 -7.64 -10.43 -2.35
N GLY A 178 -7.31 -9.27 -1.76
CA GLY A 178 -6.94 -8.04 -2.45
C GLY A 178 -8.15 -7.22 -2.88
N GLY A 179 -8.12 -5.91 -2.60
CA GLY A 179 -9.21 -4.99 -2.94
C GLY A 179 -8.83 -3.95 -3.99
N ALA A 180 -7.54 -3.67 -4.18
CA ALA A 180 -7.08 -2.65 -5.12
C ALA A 180 -7.42 -3.00 -6.58
N GLU A 181 -7.12 -4.23 -7.02
CA GLU A 181 -7.43 -4.69 -8.38
C GLU A 181 -8.94 -4.69 -8.67
N PRO A 182 -9.82 -5.25 -7.79
CA PRO A 182 -11.28 -5.11 -7.93
C PRO A 182 -11.77 -3.66 -7.98
N MET A 183 -11.22 -2.76 -7.14
CA MET A 183 -11.58 -1.33 -7.21
C MET A 183 -11.23 -0.70 -8.56
N LEU A 184 -10.06 -1.01 -9.11
CA LEU A 184 -9.66 -0.55 -10.45
C LEU A 184 -10.59 -1.12 -11.54
N ALA A 185 -10.95 -2.40 -11.44
CA ALA A 185 -11.88 -3.05 -12.38
C ALA A 185 -13.29 -2.42 -12.34
N ASP A 186 -13.72 -1.93 -11.18
CA ASP A 186 -14.98 -1.20 -10.99
C ASP A 186 -14.87 0.30 -11.32
N GLY A 187 -13.71 0.76 -11.84
CA GLY A 187 -13.55 2.13 -12.35
C GLY A 187 -13.08 3.15 -11.30
N ALA A 188 -12.49 2.73 -10.18
CA ALA A 188 -12.00 3.65 -9.14
C ALA A 188 -11.05 4.74 -9.68
N PHE A 189 -10.37 4.50 -10.80
CA PHE A 189 -9.49 5.47 -11.47
C PHE A 189 -10.13 6.14 -12.70
N GLU A 190 -11.42 5.94 -12.93
CA GLU A 190 -12.15 6.64 -13.99
C GLU A 190 -12.82 7.90 -13.43
N ASP A 191 -13.18 8.81 -14.26
CA ASP A 191 -13.93 10.05 -14.05
C ASP A 191 -13.86 10.76 -12.68
N PRO A 192 -12.74 11.44 -12.36
CA PRO A 192 -11.57 11.70 -13.20
C PRO A 192 -10.43 10.71 -12.97
N ARG A 193 -9.60 10.44 -14.00
CA ARG A 193 -8.39 9.63 -13.85
C ARG A 193 -7.34 10.42 -13.05
N PRO A 194 -6.71 9.82 -12.02
CA PRO A 194 -5.63 10.49 -11.27
C PRO A 194 -4.36 10.66 -12.10
N ASP A 195 -3.62 11.74 -11.83
CA ASP A 195 -2.27 11.98 -12.36
C ASP A 195 -1.19 11.37 -11.44
N ALA A 196 -1.52 11.18 -10.15
CA ALA A 196 -0.66 10.53 -9.16
C ALA A 196 -1.51 9.92 -8.04
N VAL A 197 -0.94 8.91 -7.34
CA VAL A 197 -1.57 8.28 -6.17
C VAL A 197 -0.62 8.28 -4.97
N PHE A 198 -1.16 8.60 -3.77
CA PHE A 198 -0.43 8.56 -2.51
C PHE A 198 -1.14 7.65 -1.52
N GLY A 199 -0.34 6.91 -0.74
CA GLY A 199 -0.82 6.11 0.37
C GLY A 199 0.17 6.12 1.53
N LEU A 200 -0.29 5.70 2.71
CA LEU A 200 0.58 5.48 3.86
C LEU A 200 0.25 4.16 4.56
N HIS A 201 1.22 3.66 5.31
CA HIS A 201 1.05 2.49 6.16
C HIS A 201 1.66 2.74 7.55
N ALA A 202 0.96 2.36 8.60
CA ALA A 202 1.44 2.37 9.98
C ALA A 202 2.58 1.36 10.15
N TRP A 203 3.74 1.82 10.65
CA TRP A 203 4.93 0.99 10.73
C TRP A 203 5.57 1.05 12.12
N PRO A 204 6.08 -0.06 12.71
CA PRO A 204 6.59 -0.09 14.07
C PRO A 204 7.97 0.55 14.22
N VAL A 205 8.08 1.81 13.83
CA VAL A 205 9.22 2.70 14.08
C VAL A 205 8.76 3.93 14.87
N PRO A 206 9.66 4.70 15.46
CA PRO A 206 9.28 5.83 16.32
C PRO A 206 8.34 6.84 15.65
N VAL A 207 7.33 7.32 16.40
CA VAL A 207 6.52 8.48 16.00
C VAL A 207 7.43 9.66 15.67
N GLY A 208 7.08 10.41 14.63
CA GLY A 208 7.91 11.49 14.08
C GLY A 208 8.81 11.03 12.94
N GLN A 209 8.82 9.75 12.61
CA GLN A 209 9.48 9.23 11.42
C GLN A 209 8.48 8.94 10.30
N ILE A 210 8.85 9.29 9.07
CA ILE A 210 8.21 8.87 7.83
C ILE A 210 9.29 8.22 6.98
N LEU A 211 9.10 6.94 6.66
CA LEU A 211 10.05 6.20 5.84
C LEU A 211 9.50 6.09 4.42
N TYR A 212 10.37 6.24 3.44
CA TYR A 212 10.04 6.12 2.02
C TYR A 212 11.26 5.66 1.22
N ARG A 213 11.04 5.20 -0.01
CA ARG A 213 12.13 4.79 -0.90
C ARG A 213 11.71 4.98 -2.36
N PRO A 214 12.52 5.61 -3.22
CA PRO A 214 12.30 5.56 -4.67
C PRO A 214 12.54 4.13 -5.21
N GLY A 215 11.73 3.71 -6.17
CA GLY A 215 11.74 2.35 -6.73
C GLY A 215 11.07 1.33 -5.82
N GLY A 216 11.42 0.06 -5.97
CA GLY A 216 10.81 -1.04 -5.21
C GLY A 216 10.99 -0.89 -3.71
N GLN A 217 9.89 -0.66 -2.98
CA GLN A 217 9.84 -0.51 -1.53
C GLN A 217 9.36 -1.78 -0.84
N LEU A 218 8.25 -2.37 -1.32
CA LEU A 218 7.78 -3.68 -0.88
C LEU A 218 7.80 -4.67 -2.06
N ALA A 219 8.01 -5.95 -1.73
CA ALA A 219 8.20 -6.98 -2.75
C ALA A 219 6.90 -7.44 -3.40
N ALA A 220 6.99 -7.89 -4.65
CA ALA A 220 5.97 -8.74 -5.22
C ALA A 220 5.87 -10.05 -4.42
N ALA A 221 4.66 -10.62 -4.35
CA ALA A 221 4.40 -11.86 -3.63
C ALA A 221 3.73 -12.88 -4.53
N ASP A 222 4.53 -13.86 -5.01
CA ASP A 222 4.02 -14.91 -5.87
C ASP A 222 4.01 -16.27 -5.16
N GLY A 223 2.99 -17.08 -5.47
CA GLY A 223 2.91 -18.47 -5.09
C GLY A 223 3.75 -19.36 -6.01
N LEU A 224 4.38 -20.40 -5.46
CA LEU A 224 5.13 -21.39 -6.21
C LEU A 224 4.64 -22.79 -5.89
N ARG A 225 4.28 -23.55 -6.92
CA ARG A 225 3.94 -24.96 -6.80
C ARG A 225 4.71 -25.78 -7.83
N ILE A 226 5.40 -26.82 -7.41
CA ILE A 226 6.14 -27.74 -8.27
C ILE A 226 5.66 -29.16 -7.99
N VAL A 227 5.21 -29.87 -9.04
CA VAL A 227 4.87 -31.28 -8.97
C VAL A 227 5.92 -32.08 -9.72
N VAL A 228 6.72 -32.86 -8.99
CA VAL A 228 7.72 -33.75 -9.59
C VAL A 228 7.09 -35.12 -9.77
N ARG A 229 7.00 -35.57 -11.02
CA ARG A 229 6.43 -36.87 -11.39
C ARG A 229 7.53 -37.86 -11.70
N GLY A 230 7.43 -39.05 -11.10
CA GLY A 230 8.30 -40.18 -11.33
C GLY A 230 7.52 -41.44 -11.71
N VAL A 231 8.12 -42.58 -11.44
CA VAL A 231 7.50 -43.90 -11.64
C VAL A 231 7.65 -44.75 -10.38
N GLN A 232 6.51 -45.08 -9.78
CA GLN A 232 6.45 -45.82 -8.54
C GLN A 232 7.11 -47.19 -8.69
N THR A 233 7.91 -47.62 -7.67
CA THR A 233 8.54 -48.92 -7.63
C THR A 233 8.88 -49.34 -6.21
N HIS A 234 9.37 -50.59 -6.04
CA HIS A 234 9.85 -51.10 -4.76
C HIS A 234 11.14 -50.36 -4.35
N GLY A 235 11.24 -49.87 -3.11
CA GLY A 235 12.39 -49.11 -2.62
C GLY A 235 13.74 -49.84 -2.71
N SER A 236 13.76 -51.20 -2.77
CA SER A 236 14.97 -51.97 -3.01
C SER A 236 15.34 -52.14 -4.49
N GLN A 237 14.50 -51.68 -5.40
CA GLN A 237 14.70 -51.81 -6.85
C GLN A 237 14.52 -50.45 -7.58
N PRO A 238 15.28 -49.43 -7.18
CA PRO A 238 15.10 -48.07 -7.71
C PRO A 238 15.31 -47.96 -9.22
N TRP A 239 16.11 -48.84 -9.83
CA TRP A 239 16.36 -48.94 -11.26
C TRP A 239 15.13 -49.37 -12.07
N SER A 240 14.06 -49.85 -11.44
CA SER A 240 12.80 -50.27 -12.10
C SER A 240 11.75 -49.15 -12.13
N GLY A 241 12.08 -47.98 -11.61
CA GLY A 241 11.22 -46.82 -11.58
C GLY A 241 11.98 -45.50 -11.80
N VAL A 242 11.35 -44.40 -11.41
CA VAL A 242 11.98 -43.06 -11.37
C VAL A 242 11.63 -42.40 -10.04
N ASP A 243 12.64 -42.03 -9.29
CA ASP A 243 12.49 -41.53 -7.92
C ASP A 243 12.22 -40.00 -7.90
N PRO A 244 10.97 -39.55 -7.69
CA PRO A 244 10.66 -38.14 -7.63
C PRO A 244 11.12 -37.48 -6.32
N ILE A 245 11.36 -38.23 -5.23
CA ILE A 245 11.87 -37.67 -3.98
C ILE A 245 13.31 -37.22 -4.16
N SER A 246 14.15 -38.06 -4.80
CA SER A 246 15.52 -37.67 -5.12
C SER A 246 15.58 -36.45 -6.03
N ALA A 247 14.76 -36.42 -7.08
CA ALA A 247 14.67 -35.28 -8.00
C ALA A 247 14.22 -34.01 -7.28
N ALA A 248 13.17 -34.06 -6.44
CA ALA A 248 12.66 -32.94 -5.67
C ALA A 248 13.73 -32.36 -4.71
N ALA A 249 14.49 -33.23 -4.03
CA ALA A 249 15.58 -32.79 -3.16
C ALA A 249 16.65 -31.99 -3.92
N HIS A 250 17.03 -32.45 -5.13
CA HIS A 250 17.99 -31.74 -5.97
C HIS A 250 17.40 -30.43 -6.53
N ILE A 251 16.11 -30.37 -6.84
CA ILE A 251 15.43 -29.14 -7.26
C ILE A 251 15.49 -28.10 -6.13
N VAL A 252 15.18 -28.46 -4.89
CA VAL A 252 15.28 -27.54 -3.74
C VAL A 252 16.68 -26.95 -3.61
N VAL A 253 17.72 -27.75 -3.73
CA VAL A 253 19.12 -27.29 -3.70
C VAL A 253 19.43 -26.42 -4.92
N GLY A 254 18.99 -26.83 -6.11
CA GLY A 254 19.21 -26.10 -7.37
C GLY A 254 18.56 -24.71 -7.35
N LEU A 255 17.34 -24.58 -6.84
CA LEU A 255 16.64 -23.31 -6.73
C LEU A 255 17.40 -22.27 -5.90
N GLN A 256 18.21 -22.68 -4.92
CA GLN A 256 19.05 -21.74 -4.15
C GLN A 256 20.08 -21.03 -5.05
N THR A 257 20.45 -21.65 -6.19
CA THR A 257 21.39 -21.03 -7.13
C THR A 257 20.76 -19.94 -7.99
N VAL A 258 19.45 -19.93 -8.15
CA VAL A 258 18.71 -18.86 -8.85
C VAL A 258 19.04 -17.53 -8.19
N VAL A 259 18.78 -17.40 -6.89
CA VAL A 259 19.03 -16.16 -6.14
C VAL A 259 20.55 -15.93 -5.95
N SER A 260 21.27 -16.93 -5.48
CA SER A 260 22.66 -16.73 -5.04
C SER A 260 23.68 -16.57 -6.20
N ARG A 261 23.35 -16.95 -7.46
CA ARG A 261 24.28 -16.96 -8.60
C ARG A 261 23.78 -16.23 -9.85
N GLN A 262 22.47 -15.95 -9.95
CA GLN A 262 21.89 -15.45 -11.21
C GLN A 262 21.16 -14.13 -11.05
N ILE A 263 20.96 -13.65 -9.82
CA ILE A 263 20.35 -12.34 -9.50
C ILE A 263 21.41 -11.45 -8.86
N ASP A 264 21.45 -10.17 -9.25
CA ASP A 264 22.26 -9.15 -8.61
C ASP A 264 21.60 -8.74 -7.28
N LEU A 265 22.11 -9.26 -6.17
CA LEU A 265 21.60 -9.00 -4.83
C LEU A 265 21.86 -7.56 -4.35
N THR A 266 22.73 -6.82 -5.04
CA THR A 266 23.07 -5.43 -4.67
C THR A 266 22.13 -4.41 -5.31
N ASP A 267 21.50 -4.79 -6.41
CA ASP A 267 20.55 -3.97 -7.15
C ASP A 267 19.11 -4.27 -6.71
N SER A 268 18.65 -5.49 -6.96
CA SER A 268 17.28 -5.89 -6.66
C SER A 268 17.24 -7.33 -6.11
N PRO A 269 17.34 -7.52 -4.79
CA PRO A 269 17.34 -8.84 -4.18
C PRO A 269 16.01 -9.58 -4.39
N ALA A 270 16.10 -10.93 -4.37
CA ALA A 270 14.95 -11.82 -4.47
C ALA A 270 15.01 -12.91 -3.40
N VAL A 271 13.84 -13.47 -3.09
CA VAL A 271 13.71 -14.64 -2.20
C VAL A 271 12.92 -15.72 -2.91
N VAL A 272 13.44 -16.96 -2.89
CA VAL A 272 12.73 -18.17 -3.35
C VAL A 272 12.77 -19.19 -2.22
N THR A 273 11.59 -19.54 -1.71
CA THR A 273 11.46 -20.46 -0.58
C THR A 273 10.54 -21.62 -0.94
N ILE A 274 10.97 -22.86 -0.68
CA ILE A 274 10.08 -24.01 -0.61
C ILE A 274 9.75 -24.21 0.88
N GLY A 275 8.50 -23.99 1.25
CA GLY A 275 8.00 -24.08 2.63
C GLY A 275 7.38 -25.44 2.98
N GLN A 276 6.98 -26.22 1.95
CA GLN A 276 6.30 -27.49 2.13
C GLN A 276 6.75 -28.49 1.05
N ILE A 277 6.97 -29.74 1.46
CA ILE A 277 7.26 -30.87 0.56
C ILE A 277 6.41 -32.06 1.01
N GLU A 278 5.65 -32.65 0.11
CA GLU A 278 4.81 -33.82 0.35
C GLU A 278 5.05 -34.91 -0.69
N GLY A 279 5.27 -36.15 -0.26
CA GLY A 279 5.44 -37.29 -1.14
C GLY A 279 5.76 -38.57 -0.41
N GLY A 280 5.28 -39.71 -0.95
CA GLY A 280 5.47 -41.04 -0.38
C GLY A 280 4.56 -41.37 0.79
N ASN A 281 4.22 -42.68 0.89
CA ASN A 281 3.33 -43.18 1.95
C ASN A 281 4.06 -44.21 2.87
N ARG A 282 5.16 -44.81 2.40
CA ARG A 282 5.87 -45.88 3.14
C ARG A 282 7.34 -45.93 2.73
N GLY A 283 8.24 -46.11 3.68
CA GLY A 283 9.68 -46.06 3.50
C GLY A 283 10.28 -47.07 2.54
N ASN A 284 9.57 -48.15 2.15
CA ASN A 284 10.04 -49.14 1.17
C ASN A 284 9.33 -49.02 -0.21
N ILE A 285 8.68 -47.87 -0.48
CA ILE A 285 8.03 -47.58 -1.76
C ILE A 285 8.56 -46.22 -2.28
N ILE A 286 9.11 -46.22 -3.47
CA ILE A 286 9.36 -45.00 -4.22
C ILE A 286 7.99 -44.54 -4.76
N PRO A 287 7.51 -43.30 -4.46
CA PRO A 287 6.21 -42.84 -4.93
C PRO A 287 6.23 -42.49 -6.40
N ASP A 288 5.04 -42.18 -6.97
CA ASP A 288 4.88 -41.70 -8.34
C ASP A 288 4.99 -40.16 -8.43
N SER A 289 4.89 -39.46 -7.32
CA SER A 289 4.96 -38.00 -7.31
C SER A 289 5.40 -37.40 -5.97
N VAL A 290 5.93 -36.17 -6.05
CA VAL A 290 6.21 -35.26 -4.93
C VAL A 290 5.67 -33.88 -5.27
N VAL A 291 4.99 -33.23 -4.32
CA VAL A 291 4.50 -31.86 -4.43
C VAL A 291 5.33 -30.95 -3.53
N MET A 292 5.78 -29.83 -4.07
CA MET A 292 6.45 -28.77 -3.34
C MET A 292 5.64 -27.48 -3.45
N VAL A 293 5.48 -26.75 -2.35
CA VAL A 293 4.81 -25.45 -2.31
C VAL A 293 5.73 -24.42 -1.67
N GLY A 294 5.74 -23.23 -2.23
CA GLY A 294 6.64 -22.17 -1.79
C GLY A 294 6.16 -20.77 -2.13
N THR A 295 7.06 -19.82 -2.00
CA THR A 295 6.81 -18.42 -2.28
C THR A 295 8.01 -17.76 -2.96
N ILE A 296 7.71 -16.77 -3.79
CA ILE A 296 8.71 -15.93 -4.47
C ILE A 296 8.48 -14.49 -4.03
N ARG A 297 9.58 -13.76 -3.76
CA ARG A 297 9.58 -12.31 -3.50
C ARG A 297 10.61 -11.63 -4.38
N THR A 298 10.24 -10.52 -5.02
CA THR A 298 11.13 -9.73 -5.89
C THR A 298 10.83 -8.25 -5.73
N LEU A 299 11.82 -7.39 -5.99
CA LEU A 299 11.74 -5.94 -5.81
C LEU A 299 11.80 -5.15 -7.12
N SER A 300 11.80 -5.82 -8.27
CA SER A 300 11.59 -5.20 -9.58
C SER A 300 10.81 -6.11 -10.53
N PRO A 301 10.01 -5.56 -11.46
CA PRO A 301 9.28 -6.34 -12.46
C PRO A 301 10.21 -7.17 -13.36
N GLU A 302 11.39 -6.64 -13.72
CA GLU A 302 12.38 -7.35 -14.54
C GLU A 302 12.91 -8.58 -13.81
N ASN A 303 13.30 -8.41 -12.52
CA ASN A 303 13.77 -9.55 -11.72
C ASN A 303 12.65 -10.53 -11.42
N ARG A 304 11.37 -10.09 -11.26
CA ARG A 304 10.21 -10.98 -11.11
C ARG A 304 10.13 -11.94 -12.30
N SER A 305 10.08 -11.41 -13.52
CA SER A 305 10.02 -12.19 -14.75
C SER A 305 11.23 -13.12 -14.92
N ARG A 306 12.43 -12.63 -14.61
CA ARG A 306 13.67 -13.41 -14.70
C ARG A 306 13.70 -14.56 -13.70
N VAL A 307 13.34 -14.31 -12.43
CA VAL A 307 13.30 -15.34 -11.37
C VAL A 307 12.30 -16.43 -11.74
N HIS A 308 11.10 -16.07 -12.24
CA HIS A 308 10.11 -17.04 -12.70
C HIS A 308 10.67 -17.96 -13.79
N ALA A 309 11.28 -17.40 -14.83
CA ALA A 309 11.87 -18.17 -15.91
C ALA A 309 13.00 -19.11 -15.41
N LEU A 310 13.85 -18.62 -14.49
CA LEU A 310 14.93 -19.41 -13.94
C LEU A 310 14.45 -20.55 -13.05
N ILE A 311 13.39 -20.36 -12.26
CA ILE A 311 12.77 -21.41 -11.45
C ILE A 311 12.27 -22.54 -12.33
N VAL A 312 11.53 -22.22 -13.39
CA VAL A 312 11.03 -23.24 -14.36
C VAL A 312 12.20 -23.99 -14.97
N GLN A 313 13.18 -23.26 -15.51
CA GLN A 313 14.36 -23.87 -16.15
C GLN A 313 15.14 -24.81 -15.23
N VAL A 314 15.39 -24.38 -13.99
CA VAL A 314 16.15 -25.18 -13.01
C VAL A 314 15.38 -26.43 -12.62
N ALA A 315 14.07 -26.30 -12.34
CA ALA A 315 13.23 -27.41 -11.92
C ALA A 315 13.10 -28.47 -13.03
N GLU A 316 12.79 -28.05 -14.23
CA GLU A 316 12.63 -28.95 -15.39
C GLU A 316 13.92 -29.67 -15.74
N ASN A 317 15.07 -28.97 -15.87
CA ASN A 317 16.33 -29.55 -16.24
C ASN A 317 16.85 -30.55 -15.18
N ILE A 318 16.65 -30.26 -13.88
CA ILE A 318 17.04 -31.19 -12.81
C ILE A 318 16.16 -32.44 -12.84
N ALA A 319 14.84 -32.29 -12.99
CA ALA A 319 13.92 -33.42 -13.11
C ALA A 319 14.29 -34.31 -14.32
N GLU A 320 14.49 -33.71 -15.48
CA GLU A 320 14.88 -34.42 -16.72
C GLU A 320 16.19 -35.21 -16.54
N SER A 321 17.19 -34.62 -15.89
CA SER A 321 18.48 -35.27 -15.63
C SER A 321 18.37 -36.56 -14.82
N GLN A 322 17.26 -36.77 -14.10
CA GLN A 322 16.95 -37.93 -13.29
C GLN A 322 15.83 -38.81 -13.89
N GLY A 323 15.38 -38.49 -15.11
CA GLY A 323 14.30 -39.17 -15.80
C GLY A 323 12.89 -38.84 -15.26
N ALA A 324 12.79 -37.85 -14.39
CA ALA A 324 11.52 -37.34 -13.85
C ALA A 324 11.00 -36.15 -14.69
N VAL A 325 9.77 -35.73 -14.42
CA VAL A 325 9.17 -34.52 -15.01
C VAL A 325 8.77 -33.57 -13.89
N ALA A 326 9.09 -32.28 -14.01
CA ALA A 326 8.61 -31.24 -13.12
C ALA A 326 7.57 -30.38 -13.81
N ASP A 327 6.37 -30.27 -13.22
CA ASP A 327 5.34 -29.33 -13.61
C ASP A 327 5.41 -28.13 -12.65
N VAL A 328 5.78 -26.96 -13.14
CA VAL A 328 5.92 -25.72 -12.35
C VAL A 328 4.73 -24.82 -12.60
N THR A 329 4.05 -24.42 -11.53
CA THR A 329 3.01 -23.40 -11.53
C THR A 329 3.45 -22.24 -10.66
N ILE A 330 3.35 -21.01 -11.19
CA ILE A 330 3.58 -19.78 -10.45
C ILE A 330 2.27 -19.00 -10.47
N ASP A 331 1.69 -18.84 -9.30
CA ASP A 331 0.48 -18.07 -9.09
C ASP A 331 0.89 -16.61 -8.81
N LEU A 332 0.56 -15.71 -9.75
CA LEU A 332 0.88 -14.29 -9.61
C LEU A 332 0.02 -13.70 -8.50
N GLY A 333 0.67 -13.11 -7.52
CA GLY A 333 0.05 -12.29 -6.48
C GLY A 333 0.39 -10.82 -6.67
N TYR A 334 0.44 -10.07 -5.57
CA TYR A 334 0.65 -8.62 -5.61
C TYR A 334 1.94 -8.25 -6.38
N PRO A 335 1.88 -7.22 -7.23
CA PRO A 335 3.06 -6.65 -7.89
C PRO A 335 4.04 -6.03 -6.88
N VAL A 336 5.18 -5.55 -7.37
CA VAL A 336 6.12 -4.76 -6.58
C VAL A 336 5.48 -3.43 -6.23
N THR A 337 5.39 -3.09 -4.94
CA THR A 337 5.03 -1.73 -4.52
C THR A 337 6.25 -0.84 -4.77
N ALA A 338 6.26 -0.22 -5.94
CA ALA A 338 7.35 0.65 -6.38
C ALA A 338 6.89 2.10 -6.35
N ASN A 339 7.59 2.92 -5.58
CA ASN A 339 7.41 4.37 -5.63
C ASN A 339 8.06 4.93 -6.90
N ASP A 340 7.32 5.73 -7.65
CA ASP A 340 7.87 6.43 -8.82
C ASP A 340 9.05 7.31 -8.39
N PRO A 341 10.24 7.16 -8.99
CA PRO A 341 11.44 7.88 -8.56
C PRO A 341 11.33 9.39 -8.71
N GLU A 342 10.72 9.88 -9.79
CA GLU A 342 10.57 11.32 -10.07
C GLU A 342 9.55 11.93 -9.11
N LEU A 343 8.39 11.30 -8.92
CA LEU A 343 7.39 11.69 -7.95
C LEU A 343 7.96 11.68 -6.52
N THR A 344 8.71 10.63 -6.16
CA THR A 344 9.34 10.52 -4.83
C THR A 344 10.32 11.66 -4.59
N GLN A 345 11.19 11.98 -5.57
CA GLN A 345 12.12 13.10 -5.49
C GLN A 345 11.38 14.44 -5.38
N GLN A 346 10.33 14.63 -6.15
CA GLN A 346 9.49 15.84 -6.13
C GLN A 346 8.81 16.03 -4.77
N MET A 347 8.32 14.95 -4.14
CA MET A 347 7.51 15.00 -2.91
C MET A 347 8.31 14.89 -1.61
N ALA A 348 9.56 14.45 -1.65
CA ALA A 348 10.41 14.34 -0.47
C ALA A 348 10.54 15.65 0.35
N PRO A 349 10.63 16.86 -0.25
CA PRO A 349 10.59 18.11 0.49
C PRO A 349 9.32 18.33 1.32
N SER A 350 8.15 17.88 0.83
CA SER A 350 6.89 17.94 1.55
C SER A 350 6.93 17.09 2.83
N LEU A 351 7.49 15.89 2.74
CA LEU A 351 7.69 15.02 3.91
C LEU A 351 8.66 15.63 4.93
N ARG A 352 9.77 16.21 4.46
CA ARG A 352 10.74 16.91 5.32
C ARG A 352 10.11 18.12 6.01
N ARG A 353 9.20 18.84 5.38
CA ARG A 353 8.48 19.95 6.01
C ARG A 353 7.64 19.45 7.19
N VAL A 354 7.05 18.25 7.11
CA VAL A 354 6.18 17.70 8.15
C VAL A 354 6.98 17.16 9.34
N VAL A 355 8.06 16.39 9.10
CA VAL A 355 8.80 15.65 10.13
C VAL A 355 10.30 15.99 10.21
N GLY A 356 10.78 16.97 9.44
CA GLY A 356 12.21 17.36 9.45
C GLY A 356 13.13 16.18 9.10
N GLU A 357 14.12 15.96 9.97
CA GLU A 357 15.07 14.84 9.84
C GLU A 357 14.42 13.44 10.01
N GLY A 358 13.16 13.38 10.44
CA GLY A 358 12.38 12.15 10.51
C GLY A 358 11.95 11.61 9.12
N ALA A 359 12.14 12.35 8.04
CA ALA A 359 11.91 11.88 6.66
C ALA A 359 13.12 11.06 6.19
N ILE A 360 13.02 9.72 6.27
CA ILE A 360 14.15 8.79 6.15
C ILE A 360 13.97 7.90 4.91
N VAL A 361 15.02 7.80 4.09
CA VAL A 361 15.06 6.82 3.00
C VAL A 361 15.34 5.43 3.59
N MET A 362 14.40 4.50 3.41
CA MET A 362 14.47 3.17 3.99
C MET A 362 15.11 2.12 3.08
N SER A 363 15.57 1.01 3.67
CA SER A 363 15.87 -0.21 2.91
C SER A 363 14.56 -0.88 2.47
N PRO A 364 14.56 -1.59 1.32
CA PRO A 364 13.36 -2.31 0.89
C PRO A 364 13.03 -3.45 1.86
N ILE A 365 11.76 -3.85 1.90
CA ILE A 365 11.26 -4.96 2.70
C ILE A 365 10.59 -6.02 1.82
N MET A 366 10.56 -7.27 2.30
CA MET A 366 10.03 -8.41 1.54
C MET A 366 8.53 -8.68 1.85
N GLY A 367 7.84 -7.79 2.59
CA GLY A 367 6.39 -7.74 2.66
C GLY A 367 5.79 -7.33 1.32
N ALA A 368 4.51 -7.61 1.11
CA ALA A 368 3.77 -7.22 -0.06
C ALA A 368 2.62 -6.29 0.33
N GLU A 369 2.10 -5.52 -0.64
CA GLU A 369 1.06 -4.52 -0.44
C GLU A 369 0.34 -4.29 -1.79
N ASP A 370 -0.98 -4.35 -1.79
CA ASP A 370 -1.77 -4.26 -3.02
C ASP A 370 -1.99 -2.82 -3.54
N PHE A 371 -1.54 -1.78 -2.79
CA PHE A 371 -1.35 -0.43 -3.33
C PHE A 371 -0.54 -0.45 -4.63
N SER A 372 0.28 -1.48 -4.81
CA SER A 372 1.06 -1.73 -6.02
C SER A 372 0.23 -1.68 -7.30
N TYR A 373 -1.02 -2.17 -7.30
CA TYR A 373 -1.91 -2.11 -8.46
C TYR A 373 -2.25 -0.66 -8.84
N PHE A 374 -2.50 0.21 -7.87
CA PHE A 374 -2.70 1.64 -8.15
C PHE A 374 -1.43 2.32 -8.69
N ALA A 375 -0.27 1.94 -8.14
CA ALA A 375 1.02 2.47 -8.55
C ALA A 375 1.50 1.94 -9.93
N GLU A 376 0.94 0.84 -10.44
CA GLU A 376 1.15 0.40 -11.82
C GLU A 376 0.33 1.22 -12.84
N GLU A 377 -0.78 1.81 -12.41
CA GLU A 377 -1.67 2.59 -13.29
C GLU A 377 -1.24 4.06 -13.44
N VAL A 378 -0.69 4.66 -12.37
CA VAL A 378 -0.22 6.07 -12.35
C VAL A 378 0.99 6.18 -11.42
N PRO A 379 1.84 7.23 -11.55
CA PRO A 379 2.91 7.48 -10.59
C PRO A 379 2.42 7.43 -9.15
N GLY A 380 3.00 6.52 -8.34
CA GLY A 380 2.62 6.29 -6.94
C GLY A 380 3.73 6.65 -5.96
N LEU A 381 3.35 7.11 -4.76
CA LEU A 381 4.24 7.24 -3.61
C LEU A 381 3.56 6.68 -2.36
N PHE A 382 4.08 5.58 -1.86
CA PHE A 382 3.67 4.91 -0.63
C PHE A 382 4.70 5.16 0.47
N ILE A 383 4.25 5.65 1.63
CA ILE A 383 5.13 6.00 2.74
C ILE A 383 4.80 5.16 3.99
N MET A 384 5.80 4.91 4.84
CA MET A 384 5.62 4.26 6.13
C MET A 384 5.58 5.31 7.23
N LEU A 385 4.51 5.34 8.01
CA LEU A 385 4.30 6.25 9.13
C LEU A 385 4.71 5.59 10.44
N GLY A 386 5.67 6.15 11.17
CA GLY A 386 6.09 5.65 12.47
C GLY A 386 4.99 5.78 13.53
N VAL A 387 4.68 4.66 14.21
CA VAL A 387 3.60 4.56 15.21
C VAL A 387 4.05 4.09 16.59
N THR A 388 5.35 3.80 16.79
CA THR A 388 5.88 3.38 18.09
C THR A 388 6.16 4.60 18.97
N PRO A 389 5.73 4.59 20.27
CA PRO A 389 6.10 5.64 21.20
C PRO A 389 7.63 5.79 21.29
N PRO A 390 8.20 6.97 21.02
CA PRO A 390 9.66 7.14 21.04
C PRO A 390 10.27 6.96 22.45
N GLU A 391 9.48 7.19 23.50
CA GLU A 391 9.86 7.00 24.90
C GLU A 391 9.81 5.53 25.35
N ASP A 392 9.10 4.66 24.66
CA ASP A 392 9.01 3.22 24.95
C ASP A 392 9.11 2.36 23.67
N PRO A 393 10.31 2.14 23.14
CA PRO A 393 10.51 1.30 21.96
C PRO A 393 10.07 -0.16 22.13
N SER A 394 9.84 -0.63 23.36
CA SER A 394 9.37 -1.99 23.62
C SER A 394 7.93 -2.22 23.15
N MET A 395 7.16 -1.15 22.93
CA MET A 395 5.81 -1.21 22.35
C MET A 395 5.81 -1.32 20.81
N GLY A 396 6.98 -1.29 20.17
CA GLY A 396 7.14 -1.47 18.72
C GLY A 396 6.98 -2.92 18.27
N HIS A 397 5.83 -3.53 18.56
CA HIS A 397 5.51 -4.88 18.09
C HIS A 397 5.25 -4.86 16.57
N PRO A 398 5.67 -5.91 15.84
CA PRO A 398 5.46 -5.97 14.40
C PRO A 398 3.97 -5.99 14.04
N ASN A 399 3.66 -5.51 12.84
CA ASN A 399 2.34 -5.69 12.25
C ASN A 399 1.94 -7.17 12.30
N HIS A 400 0.64 -7.45 12.40
CA HIS A 400 0.01 -8.79 12.60
C HIS A 400 0.26 -9.41 13.99
N SER A 401 0.98 -8.73 14.88
CA SER A 401 1.10 -9.17 16.28
C SER A 401 -0.19 -8.87 17.06
N PRO A 402 -0.63 -9.78 17.96
CA PRO A 402 -1.72 -9.47 18.89
C PRO A 402 -1.39 -8.34 19.88
N LEU A 403 -0.12 -7.93 19.95
CA LEU A 403 0.40 -6.83 20.75
C LEU A 403 0.71 -5.59 19.90
N PHE A 404 0.31 -5.55 18.63
CA PHE A 404 0.52 -4.38 17.79
C PHE A 404 -0.16 -3.16 18.40
N PHE A 405 0.59 -2.07 18.51
CA PHE A 405 0.14 -0.80 19.09
C PHE A 405 0.52 0.37 18.20
N ALA A 406 -0.41 1.28 18.00
CA ALA A 406 -0.17 2.53 17.30
C ALA A 406 -0.43 3.72 18.23
N ASP A 407 0.59 4.53 18.45
CA ASP A 407 0.51 5.78 19.21
C ASP A 407 -0.30 6.82 18.44
N GLU A 408 -1.32 7.37 19.07
CA GLU A 408 -2.26 8.32 18.47
C GLU A 408 -1.61 9.65 18.03
N ARG A 409 -0.42 9.98 18.55
CA ARG A 409 0.37 11.12 18.08
C ARG A 409 0.77 11.01 16.60
N ALA A 410 0.82 9.80 16.07
CA ALA A 410 1.09 9.55 14.65
C ALA A 410 -0.05 10.03 13.74
N LEU A 411 -1.30 10.04 14.21
CA LEU A 411 -2.47 10.39 13.43
C LEU A 411 -2.38 11.78 12.81
N GLN A 412 -2.06 12.80 13.64
CA GLN A 412 -1.88 14.17 13.17
C GLN A 412 -0.75 14.29 12.15
N ILE A 413 0.34 13.54 12.33
CA ILE A 413 1.48 13.51 11.40
C ILE A 413 1.03 12.91 10.06
N GLY A 414 0.27 11.82 10.09
CA GLY A 414 -0.29 11.18 8.90
C GLY A 414 -1.23 12.11 8.12
N VAL A 415 -2.14 12.80 8.81
CA VAL A 415 -3.03 13.79 8.18
C VAL A 415 -2.22 14.90 7.51
N ARG A 416 -1.25 15.49 8.22
CA ARG A 416 -0.38 16.53 7.67
C ARG A 416 0.42 16.03 6.46
N ALA A 417 0.93 14.80 6.52
CA ALA A 417 1.73 14.23 5.45
C ALA A 417 0.91 14.04 4.17
N LEU A 418 -0.21 13.32 4.22
CA LEU A 418 -1.03 13.06 3.02
C LEU A 418 -1.65 14.35 2.49
N ALA A 419 -2.19 15.23 3.33
CA ALA A 419 -2.72 16.52 2.90
C ALA A 419 -1.63 17.39 2.24
N SER A 420 -0.41 17.41 2.80
CA SER A 420 0.72 18.13 2.20
C SER A 420 1.13 17.55 0.86
N LEU A 421 1.22 16.21 0.72
CA LEU A 421 1.53 15.57 -0.56
C LEU A 421 0.51 15.96 -1.63
N ALA A 422 -0.79 15.90 -1.32
CA ALA A 422 -1.85 16.27 -2.24
C ALA A 422 -1.77 17.75 -2.66
N VAL A 423 -1.70 18.66 -1.69
CA VAL A 423 -1.67 20.10 -1.93
C VAL A 423 -0.42 20.53 -2.70
N ASP A 424 0.75 20.02 -2.34
CA ASP A 424 2.01 20.37 -2.98
C ASP A 424 2.09 19.84 -4.42
N TYR A 425 1.64 18.59 -4.65
CA TYR A 425 1.56 18.05 -6.00
C TYR A 425 0.63 18.87 -6.90
N MET A 426 -0.60 19.14 -6.43
CA MET A 426 -1.60 19.93 -7.18
C MET A 426 -1.15 21.38 -7.43
N SER A 427 -0.32 21.94 -6.56
CA SER A 427 0.24 23.29 -6.72
C SER A 427 1.41 23.35 -7.71
N GLY A 428 1.89 22.21 -8.21
CA GLY A 428 3.00 22.15 -9.17
C GLY A 428 4.32 22.67 -8.58
N ARG A 429 4.60 22.44 -7.30
CA ARG A 429 5.82 22.94 -6.67
C ARG A 429 7.07 22.38 -7.35
N PRO A 430 7.96 23.24 -7.88
CA PRO A 430 9.28 22.78 -8.26
C PRO A 430 10.07 22.36 -6.98
N ILE A 431 10.89 21.35 -7.15
CA ILE A 431 11.85 20.94 -6.14
C ILE A 431 12.74 22.16 -5.85
N SER A 432 12.59 22.78 -4.67
CA SER A 432 13.56 23.75 -4.18
C SER A 432 14.44 23.04 -3.17
N ASP A 433 15.73 22.93 -3.49
CA ASP A 433 16.76 22.50 -2.55
C ASP A 433 16.81 23.39 -1.31
#